data_2557f378e4bed2a20b8785711888aa0a
#
_entry.id   2557f378e4bed2a20b8785711888aa0a
#
_cell.length_a   1.000
_cell.length_b   1.000
_cell.length_c   1.000
_cell.angle_alpha   90.00
_cell.angle_beta   90.00
_cell.angle_gamma   90.00
#
_symmetry.space_group_name_H-M   'P 1'
#
loop_
_entity.id
_entity.type
_entity.pdbx_description
1 polymer ?
#
loop_
_entity_poly.entity_id
_entity_poly.type
_entity_poly.pdbx_seq_one_letter_code
_entity_poly.pdbx_strand_id
1 'polypeptide(L)'
;MGKVLIIKNNNSDERIHRYAMESYEQGKKCYYNSVDGTLNEQALMELKKNFEGSGIVLMITYENSDLRKIKDVFIGDEAYINYKNSIEYIMRVYLKKTCHERVIASIIDKIDLDIDADFGYGQYVIMNDMESLFYELRERIIANKQEKTYDISEKEEKLEEKYGLSVLAQKDEQSVRIYPSDSVGKDRTEFQRDRERVVNCKAFRRLVDKAQIFGSEKGDYYRTRMTHSLEVNQIAKAIAYALKLNLDLTEAIALGHDLGHTPFGHQGERTLDEILCGKIDVGINATQKMFEKRCFGGFKHNYQSAKILTEIEEKYKEYPGLNVSVQVVEGVLKHTKLKPGKIDLSDFLSKEYLDKICISNEKVQVCSSLEGQVVAIADEIAQRGHDVDDALTSGVMTIDEFKDRLKIDKCRELFDRINKEINDI
;
A
#
# COMPACT_ATOMS: atom_id res chain seq x y z
N MET A 1 -28.62 7.83 -9.98
CA MET A 1 -28.74 9.12 -9.26
C MET A 1 -28.57 8.84 -7.78
N GLY A 2 -27.53 9.42 -7.17
CA GLY A 2 -27.24 9.25 -5.76
C GLY A 2 -28.14 10.13 -4.89
N LYS A 3 -28.74 9.59 -3.85
CA LYS A 3 -29.63 10.33 -2.96
C LYS A 3 -29.01 10.45 -1.59
N VAL A 4 -29.10 11.64 -0.99
CA VAL A 4 -28.61 11.94 0.34
C VAL A 4 -29.79 12.24 1.27
N LEU A 5 -29.87 11.50 2.38
CA LEU A 5 -30.80 11.76 3.46
C LEU A 5 -30.11 12.60 4.52
N ILE A 6 -30.60 13.79 4.78
CA ILE A 6 -30.08 14.68 5.82
C ILE A 6 -31.00 14.58 7.05
N ILE A 7 -30.40 14.25 8.18
CA ILE A 7 -31.08 14.19 9.48
C ILE A 7 -30.50 15.29 10.38
N LYS A 8 -31.34 16.21 10.86
CA LYS A 8 -30.95 17.19 11.86
C LYS A 8 -31.28 16.69 13.25
N ASN A 9 -30.29 16.64 14.12
CA ASN A 9 -30.47 16.26 15.51
C ASN A 9 -30.05 17.38 16.44
N ASN A 10 -30.97 17.76 17.31
CA ASN A 10 -30.66 18.66 18.41
C ASN A 10 -30.07 17.85 19.58
N ASN A 11 -29.13 18.42 20.27
CA ASN A 11 -28.39 17.77 21.34
C ASN A 11 -29.28 17.41 22.59
N SER A 12 -30.53 17.78 22.59
CA SER A 12 -31.51 17.40 23.64
C SER A 12 -31.93 15.92 23.53
N ASP A 13 -31.75 15.27 22.40
CA ASP A 13 -31.94 13.82 22.26
C ASP A 13 -30.60 13.07 22.25
N GLU A 14 -30.02 12.96 23.44
CA GLU A 14 -28.78 12.21 23.65
C GLU A 14 -28.84 10.76 23.15
N ARG A 15 -30.05 10.19 23.00
CA ARG A 15 -30.22 8.82 22.52
C ARG A 15 -29.83 8.69 21.06
N ILE A 16 -30.23 9.64 20.19
CA ILE A 16 -29.91 9.60 18.76
C ILE A 16 -28.40 9.75 18.57
N HIS A 17 -27.77 10.69 19.27
CA HIS A 17 -26.32 10.86 19.23
C HIS A 17 -25.61 9.61 19.72
N ARG A 18 -26.02 9.02 20.83
CA ARG A 18 -25.45 7.78 21.36
C ARG A 18 -25.59 6.61 20.38
N TYR A 19 -26.77 6.42 19.76
CA TYR A 19 -26.94 5.38 18.75
C TYR A 19 -26.09 5.59 17.51
N ALA A 20 -25.91 6.81 17.05
CA ALA A 20 -25.01 7.12 15.96
C ALA A 20 -23.56 6.81 16.31
N MET A 21 -23.13 7.13 17.53
CA MET A 21 -21.80 6.79 18.04
C MET A 21 -21.60 5.27 18.16
N GLU A 22 -22.55 4.55 18.76
CA GLU A 22 -22.49 3.09 18.86
C GLU A 22 -22.44 2.43 17.48
N SER A 23 -23.19 2.97 16.50
CA SER A 23 -23.12 2.50 15.12
C SER A 23 -21.75 2.73 14.50
N TYR A 24 -21.20 3.91 14.70
CA TYR A 24 -19.87 4.27 14.22
C TYR A 24 -18.78 3.38 14.84
N GLU A 25 -18.79 3.23 16.16
CA GLU A 25 -17.76 2.50 16.92
C GLU A 25 -17.85 0.98 16.70
N GLN A 26 -19.07 0.42 16.69
CA GLN A 26 -19.28 -1.02 16.66
C GLN A 26 -19.65 -1.58 15.28
N GLY A 27 -19.85 -0.72 14.26
CA GLY A 27 -20.30 -1.12 12.94
C GLY A 27 -21.71 -1.71 12.90
N LYS A 28 -22.52 -1.47 13.94
CA LYS A 28 -23.89 -2.01 14.06
C LYS A 28 -24.89 -1.13 13.34
N LYS A 29 -25.96 -1.76 12.84
CA LYS A 29 -27.11 -1.04 12.31
C LYS A 29 -27.83 -0.26 13.41
N CYS A 30 -28.10 1.02 13.13
CA CYS A 30 -28.93 1.86 13.96
C CYS A 30 -30.29 2.09 13.33
N TYR A 31 -31.23 2.51 14.17
CA TYR A 31 -32.59 2.80 13.77
C TYR A 31 -32.94 4.22 14.18
N TYR A 32 -33.42 5.01 13.23
CA TYR A 32 -33.98 6.31 13.47
C TYR A 32 -35.51 6.22 13.28
N ASN A 33 -36.24 6.49 14.34
CA ASN A 33 -37.72 6.62 14.29
C ASN A 33 -38.04 8.11 14.31
N SER A 34 -38.87 8.59 13.39
CA SER A 34 -39.40 9.94 13.48
C SER A 34 -40.21 10.09 14.77
N VAL A 35 -39.85 11.05 15.61
CA VAL A 35 -40.36 11.20 16.97
C VAL A 35 -41.86 11.60 16.99
N ASP A 36 -42.39 12.17 15.92
CA ASP A 36 -43.68 12.87 15.93
C ASP A 36 -44.78 12.26 15.05
N GLY A 37 -44.60 11.07 14.48
CA GLY A 37 -45.67 10.45 13.67
C GLY A 37 -46.10 11.26 12.42
N THR A 38 -45.32 12.25 12.01
CA THR A 38 -45.65 13.17 10.90
C THR A 38 -45.35 12.58 9.52
N LEU A 39 -44.78 11.39 9.45
CA LEU A 39 -44.65 10.67 8.19
C LEU A 39 -45.99 10.09 7.79
N ASN A 40 -46.69 10.74 6.86
CA ASN A 40 -47.86 10.11 6.25
C ASN A 40 -47.42 8.94 5.37
N GLU A 41 -48.28 7.97 5.13
CA GLU A 41 -47.99 6.79 4.31
C GLU A 41 -47.43 7.11 2.93
N GLN A 42 -47.82 8.25 2.38
CA GLN A 42 -47.38 8.72 1.06
C GLN A 42 -45.93 9.18 1.05
N ALA A 43 -45.49 9.93 2.07
CA ALA A 43 -44.10 10.33 2.25
C ALA A 43 -43.18 9.13 2.54
N LEU A 44 -43.68 8.13 3.27
CA LEU A 44 -42.96 6.87 3.50
C LEU A 44 -42.84 6.00 2.25
N MET A 45 -43.88 5.95 1.41
CA MET A 45 -43.80 5.27 0.11
C MET A 45 -42.83 5.93 -0.83
N GLU A 46 -42.78 7.25 -0.84
CA GLU A 46 -41.85 8.04 -1.64
C GLU A 46 -40.43 7.88 -1.16
N LEU A 47 -40.19 7.85 0.14
CA LEU A 47 -38.95 7.49 0.80
C LEU A 47 -38.48 6.09 0.39
N LYS A 48 -39.32 5.09 0.53
CA LYS A 48 -39.03 3.70 0.12
C LYS A 48 -38.59 3.64 -1.35
N LYS A 49 -39.40 4.21 -2.24
CA LYS A 49 -39.12 4.23 -3.67
C LYS A 49 -37.80 4.97 -4.01
N ASN A 50 -37.44 5.94 -3.20
CA ASN A 50 -36.30 6.80 -3.42
C ASN A 50 -35.01 6.26 -2.80
N PHE A 51 -35.09 5.40 -1.77
CA PHE A 51 -33.97 4.89 -0.99
C PHE A 51 -33.65 3.40 -1.17
N GLU A 52 -34.38 2.69 -2.02
CA GLU A 52 -34.05 1.28 -2.29
C GLU A 52 -32.67 1.16 -2.94
N GLY A 53 -31.71 0.72 -2.14
CA GLY A 53 -30.46 0.09 -2.60
C GLY A 53 -29.18 0.89 -2.50
N SER A 54 -29.13 2.20 -2.19
CA SER A 54 -27.86 2.93 -2.11
C SER A 54 -27.92 4.36 -1.54
N GLY A 55 -28.66 4.59 -0.47
CA GLY A 55 -28.74 5.91 0.15
C GLY A 55 -27.55 6.22 1.08
N ILE A 56 -27.06 7.45 1.04
CA ILE A 56 -26.15 8.00 2.04
C ILE A 56 -26.97 8.78 3.07
N VAL A 57 -26.64 8.60 4.36
CA VAL A 57 -27.21 9.37 5.47
C VAL A 57 -26.19 10.38 5.93
N LEU A 58 -26.60 11.64 6.03
CA LEU A 58 -25.84 12.70 6.65
C LEU A 58 -26.60 13.18 7.90
N MET A 59 -26.05 12.95 9.07
CA MET A 59 -26.62 13.40 10.32
C MET A 59 -25.82 14.58 10.85
N ILE A 60 -26.50 15.71 11.06
CA ILE A 60 -25.90 16.95 11.59
C ILE A 60 -26.44 17.17 12.99
N THR A 61 -25.54 17.32 13.96
CA THR A 61 -25.89 17.60 15.36
C THR A 61 -25.54 19.05 15.69
N TYR A 62 -26.38 19.69 16.51
CA TYR A 62 -26.25 21.12 16.86
C TYR A 62 -26.08 21.30 18.35
N GLU A 63 -25.42 22.42 18.75
CA GLU A 63 -25.27 22.80 20.16
C GLU A 63 -26.53 23.51 20.68
N ASN A 64 -27.11 23.00 21.77
CA ASN A 64 -28.10 23.70 22.61
C ASN A 64 -29.24 24.40 21.85
N SER A 65 -29.88 23.75 20.88
CA SER A 65 -30.99 24.29 20.10
C SER A 65 -30.63 25.50 19.19
N ASP A 66 -29.37 25.86 19.07
CA ASP A 66 -28.88 26.87 18.13
C ASP A 66 -28.51 26.23 16.79
N LEU A 67 -29.38 26.35 15.80
CA LEU A 67 -29.18 25.83 14.44
C LEU A 67 -27.95 26.40 13.74
N ARG A 68 -27.36 27.46 14.25
CA ARG A 68 -26.13 28.06 13.71
C ARG A 68 -24.86 27.42 14.24
N LYS A 69 -25.00 26.61 15.30
CA LYS A 69 -23.84 25.96 15.96
C LYS A 69 -23.83 24.47 15.75
N ILE A 70 -23.25 24.06 14.63
CA ILE A 70 -23.02 22.64 14.37
C ILE A 70 -21.99 22.10 15.36
N LYS A 71 -22.32 20.97 16.00
CA LYS A 71 -21.45 20.28 16.94
C LYS A 71 -20.65 19.20 16.25
N ASP A 72 -21.32 18.27 15.62
CA ASP A 72 -20.74 17.09 14.99
C ASP A 72 -21.52 16.71 13.73
N VAL A 73 -20.86 15.98 12.81
CA VAL A 73 -21.45 15.43 11.60
C VAL A 73 -21.14 13.97 11.49
N PHE A 74 -22.16 13.16 11.21
CA PHE A 74 -22.00 11.73 10.91
C PHE A 74 -22.40 11.44 9.47
N ILE A 75 -21.66 10.58 8.81
CA ILE A 75 -21.94 10.13 7.45
C ILE A 75 -22.10 8.60 7.48
N GLY A 76 -23.19 8.10 6.95
CA GLY A 76 -23.53 6.67 6.94
C GLY A 76 -23.94 6.17 5.58
N ASP A 77 -23.90 4.86 5.44
CA ASP A 77 -24.37 4.11 4.27
C ASP A 77 -25.37 3.02 4.68
N GLU A 78 -25.78 2.19 3.71
CA GLU A 78 -26.74 1.11 3.91
C GLU A 78 -28.07 1.58 4.53
N ALA A 79 -28.49 2.81 4.18
CA ALA A 79 -29.74 3.36 4.66
C ALA A 79 -30.93 2.80 3.90
N TYR A 80 -31.88 2.26 4.61
CA TYR A 80 -33.16 1.79 4.06
C TYR A 80 -34.30 1.93 5.07
N ILE A 81 -35.54 1.95 4.58
CA ILE A 81 -36.73 2.05 5.42
C ILE A 81 -37.23 0.66 5.73
N ASN A 82 -37.29 0.29 7.01
CA ASN A 82 -37.80 -1.00 7.43
C ASN A 82 -39.32 -1.02 7.54
N TYR A 83 -39.87 -2.20 7.77
CA TYR A 83 -41.32 -2.44 7.88
C TYR A 83 -42.02 -1.73 9.07
N LYS A 84 -41.23 -1.23 10.05
CA LYS A 84 -41.74 -0.46 11.21
C LYS A 84 -41.64 1.06 10.97
N ASN A 85 -41.46 1.47 9.71
CA ASN A 85 -41.31 2.87 9.34
C ASN A 85 -40.13 3.58 10.02
N SER A 86 -39.08 2.85 10.37
CA SER A 86 -37.81 3.38 10.83
C SER A 86 -36.79 3.34 9.73
N ILE A 87 -35.87 4.30 9.75
CA ILE A 87 -34.73 4.33 8.86
C ILE A 87 -33.62 3.52 9.51
N GLU A 88 -33.17 2.46 8.84
CA GLU A 88 -32.00 1.71 9.22
C GLU A 88 -30.79 2.26 8.49
N TYR A 89 -29.67 2.40 9.17
CA TYR A 89 -28.41 2.88 8.58
C TYR A 89 -27.21 2.39 9.39
N ILE A 90 -26.03 2.48 8.76
CA ILE A 90 -24.77 2.24 9.45
C ILE A 90 -23.91 3.49 9.31
N MET A 91 -23.49 4.09 10.44
CA MET A 91 -22.56 5.22 10.44
C MET A 91 -21.15 4.73 10.18
N ARG A 92 -20.45 5.41 9.27
CA ARG A 92 -19.11 5.08 8.83
C ARG A 92 -18.09 6.15 9.16
N VAL A 93 -18.51 7.41 9.14
CA VAL A 93 -17.63 8.57 9.37
C VAL A 93 -18.20 9.42 10.47
N TYR A 94 -17.35 9.82 11.41
CA TYR A 94 -17.66 10.78 12.47
C TYR A 94 -16.72 11.98 12.36
N LEU A 95 -17.28 13.16 12.17
CA LEU A 95 -16.55 14.42 12.04
C LEU A 95 -16.88 15.32 13.24
N LYS A 96 -15.96 15.37 14.20
CA LYS A 96 -16.06 16.26 15.35
C LYS A 96 -15.64 17.67 14.93
N LYS A 97 -16.45 18.68 15.23
CA LYS A 97 -16.19 20.09 14.81
C LYS A 97 -14.80 20.57 15.20
N THR A 98 -14.36 20.30 16.41
CA THR A 98 -13.05 20.72 16.92
C THR A 98 -11.85 20.20 16.10
N CYS A 99 -12.02 19.07 15.41
CA CYS A 99 -10.96 18.44 14.63
C CYS A 99 -11.15 18.57 13.11
N HIS A 100 -12.41 18.79 12.65
CA HIS A 100 -12.78 18.72 11.23
C HIS A 100 -13.52 19.97 10.73
N GLU A 101 -13.29 21.13 11.33
CA GLU A 101 -14.06 22.36 11.04
C GLU A 101 -14.10 22.71 9.54
N ARG A 102 -12.96 22.66 8.86
CA ARG A 102 -12.87 22.98 7.41
C ARG A 102 -13.66 21.98 6.55
N VAL A 103 -13.64 20.70 6.92
CA VAL A 103 -14.36 19.65 6.20
C VAL A 103 -15.85 19.80 6.38
N ILE A 104 -16.31 20.09 7.61
CA ILE A 104 -17.71 20.33 7.93
C ILE A 104 -18.21 21.56 7.18
N ALA A 105 -17.47 22.67 7.17
CA ALA A 105 -17.82 23.87 6.42
C ALA A 105 -17.98 23.57 4.92
N SER A 106 -17.06 22.85 4.31
CA SER A 106 -17.16 22.44 2.89
C SER A 106 -18.37 21.57 2.59
N ILE A 107 -18.80 20.71 3.50
CA ILE A 107 -20.01 19.90 3.33
C ILE A 107 -21.26 20.78 3.43
N ILE A 108 -21.31 21.68 4.40
CA ILE A 108 -22.44 22.59 4.64
C ILE A 108 -22.62 23.56 3.47
N ASP A 109 -21.53 24.16 2.98
CA ASP A 109 -21.56 25.07 1.83
C ASP A 109 -22.16 24.42 0.56
N LYS A 110 -21.97 23.11 0.41
CA LYS A 110 -22.54 22.37 -0.73
C LYS A 110 -24.01 22.03 -0.57
N ILE A 111 -24.52 22.06 0.63
CA ILE A 111 -25.92 21.72 0.89
C ILE A 111 -26.82 22.90 0.51
N ASP A 112 -26.29 24.13 0.43
CA ASP A 112 -27.00 25.39 0.05
C ASP A 112 -28.47 25.41 0.57
N LEU A 113 -28.64 24.93 1.78
CA LEU A 113 -29.94 24.92 2.44
C LEU A 113 -30.09 26.25 3.17
N ASP A 114 -31.15 26.96 2.85
CA ASP A 114 -31.73 27.93 3.78
C ASP A 114 -32.25 27.13 5.02
N ILE A 115 -31.25 26.76 5.84
CA ILE A 115 -31.37 25.79 6.94
C ILE A 115 -32.37 26.33 7.98
N ASP A 116 -32.66 27.63 7.97
CA ASP A 116 -33.47 28.34 8.97
C ASP A 116 -34.99 28.27 8.64
N ALA A 117 -35.39 28.03 7.40
CA ALA A 117 -36.80 28.17 7.00
C ALA A 117 -37.64 26.90 7.04
N ASP A 118 -37.05 25.70 6.76
CA ASP A 118 -37.86 24.53 6.41
C ASP A 118 -37.76 23.31 7.32
N PHE A 119 -36.96 23.35 8.39
CA PHE A 119 -36.71 22.18 9.21
C PHE A 119 -36.86 22.36 10.72
N GLY A 120 -37.82 21.67 11.33
CA GLY A 120 -37.83 21.42 12.77
C GLY A 120 -36.80 20.37 13.20
N TYR A 121 -36.42 20.35 14.48
CA TYR A 121 -35.59 19.29 15.06
C TYR A 121 -36.25 17.92 14.94
N GLY A 122 -35.45 16.90 14.62
CA GLY A 122 -35.93 15.53 14.43
C GLY A 122 -36.54 15.29 13.05
N GLN A 123 -36.44 16.25 12.12
CA GLN A 123 -36.89 16.10 10.74
C GLN A 123 -35.75 15.66 9.81
N TYR A 124 -36.11 15.11 8.66
CA TYR A 124 -35.18 14.70 7.64
C TYR A 124 -35.59 15.27 6.29
N VAL A 125 -34.64 15.43 5.39
CA VAL A 125 -34.84 15.80 3.99
C VAL A 125 -34.11 14.86 3.07
N ILE A 126 -34.77 14.54 1.97
CA ILE A 126 -34.14 13.84 0.85
C ILE A 126 -33.78 14.89 -0.18
N MET A 127 -32.49 14.99 -0.47
CA MET A 127 -32.02 15.84 -1.54
C MET A 127 -31.86 15.03 -2.82
N ASN A 128 -32.56 15.44 -3.85
CA ASN A 128 -32.41 14.96 -5.21
C ASN A 128 -31.42 15.89 -5.93
N ASP A 129 -30.70 15.34 -6.91
CA ASP A 129 -29.80 16.11 -7.80
C ASP A 129 -28.50 16.66 -7.16
N MET A 130 -28.06 16.09 -6.06
CA MET A 130 -26.77 16.43 -5.42
C MET A 130 -25.68 15.42 -5.74
N GLU A 131 -25.45 15.15 -7.01
CA GLU A 131 -24.44 14.16 -7.43
C GLU A 131 -23.05 14.48 -6.89
N SER A 132 -22.63 15.73 -6.91
CA SER A 132 -21.32 16.17 -6.39
C SER A 132 -21.17 15.88 -4.90
N LEU A 133 -22.17 16.20 -4.08
CA LEU A 133 -22.14 15.92 -2.64
C LEU A 133 -22.20 14.42 -2.37
N PHE A 134 -23.04 13.68 -3.10
CA PHE A 134 -23.14 12.21 -2.97
C PHE A 134 -21.80 11.53 -3.22
N TYR A 135 -21.10 11.89 -4.30
CA TYR A 135 -19.79 11.33 -4.60
C TYR A 135 -18.74 11.69 -3.56
N GLU A 136 -18.72 12.93 -3.08
CA GLU A 136 -17.80 13.33 -2.02
C GLU A 136 -18.04 12.56 -0.72
N LEU A 137 -19.29 12.45 -0.27
CA LEU A 137 -19.63 11.69 0.94
C LEU A 137 -19.29 10.20 0.79
N ARG A 138 -19.52 9.64 -0.40
CA ARG A 138 -19.16 8.25 -0.72
C ARG A 138 -17.65 8.02 -0.68
N GLU A 139 -16.86 8.91 -1.26
CA GLU A 139 -15.40 8.83 -1.20
C GLU A 139 -14.89 8.92 0.24
N ARG A 140 -15.51 9.76 1.08
CA ARG A 140 -15.19 9.84 2.52
C ARG A 140 -15.53 8.55 3.26
N ILE A 141 -16.63 7.90 2.93
CA ILE A 141 -16.99 6.59 3.49
C ILE A 141 -15.95 5.54 3.09
N ILE A 142 -15.54 5.54 1.82
CA ILE A 142 -14.52 4.61 1.30
C ILE A 142 -13.17 4.87 1.99
N ALA A 143 -12.74 6.12 2.08
CA ALA A 143 -11.51 6.51 2.75
C ALA A 143 -11.51 6.10 4.23
N ASN A 144 -12.61 6.37 4.94
CA ASN A 144 -12.73 6.00 6.36
C ASN A 144 -12.93 4.48 6.58
N LYS A 145 -13.52 3.76 5.63
CA LYS A 145 -13.49 2.28 5.66
C LYS A 145 -12.05 1.77 5.57
N GLN A 146 -11.21 2.44 4.77
CA GLN A 146 -9.77 2.15 4.70
C GLN A 146 -9.07 2.58 6.00
N GLU A 147 -9.32 3.79 6.50
CA GLU A 147 -8.77 4.28 7.78
C GLU A 147 -9.20 3.43 8.97
N LYS A 148 -10.47 3.01 9.07
CA LYS A 148 -10.92 2.09 10.14
C LYS A 148 -10.31 0.70 10.07
N THR A 149 -9.89 0.25 8.90
CA THR A 149 -9.09 -0.98 8.77
C THR A 149 -7.71 -0.79 9.41
N TYR A 150 -7.28 0.46 9.57
CA TYR A 150 -6.02 0.89 10.20
C TYR A 150 -6.23 1.60 11.54
N ASP A 151 -7.47 1.66 12.06
CA ASP A 151 -7.73 2.24 13.38
C ASP A 151 -7.12 1.33 14.44
N ILE A 152 -6.04 1.83 15.02
CA ILE A 152 -5.24 1.15 16.03
C ILE A 152 -6.12 1.07 17.28
N SER A 153 -6.59 -0.11 17.64
CA SER A 153 -7.26 -0.33 18.92
C SER A 153 -6.35 0.06 20.08
N GLU A 154 -6.91 0.44 21.23
CA GLU A 154 -6.09 0.69 22.45
C GLU A 154 -5.10 -0.44 22.75
N LYS A 155 -5.40 -1.66 22.32
CA LYS A 155 -4.54 -2.82 22.49
C LYS A 155 -3.38 -2.79 21.51
N GLU A 156 -3.58 -2.28 20.32
CA GLU A 156 -2.59 -2.12 19.27
C GLU A 156 -1.68 -0.92 19.58
N GLU A 157 -2.22 0.20 20.10
CA GLU A 157 -1.42 1.32 20.62
C GLU A 157 -0.48 0.87 21.74
N LYS A 158 -0.97 0.06 22.67
CA LYS A 158 -0.13 -0.55 23.73
C LYS A 158 0.93 -1.50 23.18
N LEU A 159 0.65 -2.20 22.07
CA LEU A 159 1.63 -3.03 21.39
C LEU A 159 2.68 -2.19 20.65
N GLU A 160 2.25 -1.11 19.97
CA GLU A 160 3.16 -0.15 19.35
C GLU A 160 4.06 0.52 20.38
N GLU A 161 3.50 0.96 21.51
CA GLU A 161 4.28 1.50 22.64
C GLU A 161 5.28 0.49 23.19
N LYS A 162 4.88 -0.78 23.30
CA LYS A 162 5.74 -1.86 23.81
C LYS A 162 6.89 -2.22 22.88
N TYR A 163 6.66 -2.26 21.56
CA TYR A 163 7.66 -2.71 20.58
C TYR A 163 8.30 -1.56 19.79
N GLY A 164 7.75 -0.34 19.88
CA GLY A 164 8.19 0.82 19.10
C GLY A 164 7.92 0.70 17.59
N LEU A 165 7.16 -0.31 17.18
CA LEU A 165 6.80 -0.59 15.79
C LEU A 165 5.31 -0.36 15.56
N SER A 166 4.95 0.04 14.33
CA SER A 166 3.57 0.08 13.87
C SER A 166 2.89 -1.28 14.02
N VAL A 167 1.59 -1.29 14.21
CA VAL A 167 0.78 -2.52 14.20
C VAL A 167 0.83 -3.24 12.87
N LEU A 168 1.07 -2.51 11.79
CA LEU A 168 1.19 -3.04 10.42
C LEU A 168 2.60 -3.56 10.12
N ALA A 169 3.58 -3.31 11.01
CA ALA A 169 4.93 -3.81 10.84
C ALA A 169 5.01 -5.31 11.08
N GLN A 170 5.81 -5.99 10.30
CA GLN A 170 6.13 -7.40 10.53
C GLN A 170 6.98 -7.54 11.77
N LYS A 171 6.54 -8.35 12.75
CA LYS A 171 7.26 -8.59 14.00
C LYS A 171 8.17 -9.81 13.89
N ASP A 172 9.27 -9.80 14.63
CA ASP A 172 10.24 -10.90 14.60
C ASP A 172 9.63 -12.25 15.01
N GLU A 173 8.70 -12.25 15.97
CA GLU A 173 7.98 -13.44 16.43
C GLU A 173 7.05 -14.04 15.36
N GLN A 174 6.71 -13.26 14.32
CA GLN A 174 5.89 -13.68 13.20
C GLN A 174 6.73 -14.22 12.04
N SER A 175 8.07 -14.25 12.18
CA SER A 175 8.93 -14.79 11.14
C SER A 175 8.64 -16.27 10.88
N VAL A 176 8.59 -16.65 9.62
CA VAL A 176 8.32 -18.02 9.18
C VAL A 176 9.53 -18.55 8.44
N ARG A 177 10.12 -19.66 8.91
CA ARG A 177 11.21 -20.38 8.23
C ARG A 177 10.77 -21.75 7.80
N ILE A 178 11.38 -22.27 6.74
CA ILE A 178 11.11 -23.62 6.25
C ILE A 178 11.87 -24.65 7.11
N TYR A 179 13.13 -24.36 7.43
CA TYR A 179 13.94 -25.23 8.29
C TYR A 179 14.09 -24.63 9.69
N PRO A 180 14.25 -25.46 10.72
CA PRO A 180 14.47 -24.96 12.07
C PRO A 180 15.62 -23.95 12.14
N SER A 181 15.44 -22.90 12.92
CA SER A 181 16.50 -21.93 13.17
C SER A 181 17.49 -22.50 14.19
N ASP A 182 18.79 -22.32 13.92
CA ASP A 182 19.82 -22.71 14.91
C ASP A 182 19.62 -21.95 16.21
N SER A 183 19.73 -22.66 17.34
CA SER A 183 19.60 -22.08 18.68
C SER A 183 20.80 -21.20 19.09
N VAL A 184 21.78 -21.05 18.22
CA VAL A 184 23.03 -20.32 18.49
C VAL A 184 22.82 -18.82 18.30
N GLY A 185 23.03 -18.02 19.33
CA GLY A 185 22.95 -16.56 19.30
C GLY A 185 21.57 -16.03 19.65
N LYS A 186 21.12 -16.24 20.87
CA LYS A 186 19.81 -15.75 21.37
C LYS A 186 19.66 -14.24 21.43
N ASP A 187 20.76 -13.50 21.23
CA ASP A 187 20.77 -12.04 21.34
C ASP A 187 20.38 -11.32 20.03
N ARG A 188 20.13 -12.08 18.95
CA ARG A 188 19.74 -11.53 17.64
C ARG A 188 18.30 -11.89 17.30
N THR A 189 17.57 -10.92 16.73
CA THR A 189 16.24 -11.17 16.23
C THR A 189 16.26 -12.03 14.95
N GLU A 190 15.12 -12.56 14.54
CA GLU A 190 15.04 -13.43 13.36
C GLU A 190 15.37 -12.67 12.08
N PHE A 191 14.91 -11.42 11.92
CA PHE A 191 15.22 -10.62 10.73
C PHE A 191 16.65 -10.07 10.75
N GLN A 192 17.26 -9.82 11.91
CA GLN A 192 18.69 -9.53 12.00
C GLN A 192 19.54 -10.70 11.48
N ARG A 193 19.16 -11.93 11.80
CA ARG A 193 19.83 -13.13 11.26
C ARG A 193 19.68 -13.22 9.74
N ASP A 194 18.50 -12.88 9.20
CA ASP A 194 18.27 -12.89 7.76
C ASP A 194 19.16 -11.88 7.05
N ARG A 195 19.22 -10.65 7.55
CA ARG A 195 20.10 -9.62 7.04
C ARG A 195 21.57 -10.07 7.01
N GLU A 196 22.05 -10.65 8.12
CA GLU A 196 23.42 -11.16 8.20
C GLU A 196 23.67 -12.30 7.22
N ARG A 197 22.72 -13.21 7.05
CA ARG A 197 22.82 -14.31 6.09
C ARG A 197 22.93 -13.80 4.67
N VAL A 198 22.13 -12.81 4.29
CA VAL A 198 22.15 -12.15 2.97
C VAL A 198 23.50 -11.45 2.74
N VAL A 199 23.94 -10.57 3.63
CA VAL A 199 25.21 -9.82 3.48
C VAL A 199 26.42 -10.75 3.41
N ASN A 200 26.40 -11.82 4.15
CA ASN A 200 27.54 -12.76 4.22
C ASN A 200 27.50 -13.86 3.13
N CYS A 201 26.55 -13.86 2.18
CA CYS A 201 26.51 -14.84 1.11
C CYS A 201 27.49 -14.49 -0.03
N LYS A 202 27.82 -15.48 -0.87
CA LYS A 202 28.71 -15.29 -2.02
C LYS A 202 28.05 -14.43 -3.10
N ALA A 203 26.74 -14.59 -3.29
CA ALA A 203 25.98 -13.84 -4.28
C ALA A 203 26.00 -12.34 -4.00
N PHE A 204 25.90 -11.92 -2.73
CA PHE A 204 25.98 -10.51 -2.35
C PHE A 204 27.34 -9.91 -2.73
N ARG A 205 28.45 -10.60 -2.42
CA ARG A 205 29.78 -10.12 -2.79
C ARG A 205 29.99 -9.99 -4.30
N ARG A 206 29.33 -10.84 -5.11
CA ARG A 206 29.40 -10.78 -6.56
C ARG A 206 28.69 -9.56 -7.18
N LEU A 207 27.88 -8.84 -6.41
CA LEU A 207 27.23 -7.61 -6.87
C LEU A 207 28.23 -6.50 -7.14
N VAL A 208 29.44 -6.54 -6.56
CA VAL A 208 30.48 -5.55 -6.78
C VAL A 208 30.98 -5.52 -8.23
N ASP A 209 30.97 -6.68 -8.90
CA ASP A 209 31.48 -6.81 -10.29
C ASP A 209 30.33 -6.74 -11.33
N LYS A 210 29.10 -6.51 -10.91
CA LYS A 210 27.96 -6.37 -11.81
C LYS A 210 27.64 -4.91 -12.03
N ALA A 211 27.66 -4.47 -13.29
CA ALA A 211 27.29 -3.10 -13.66
C ALA A 211 25.80 -2.81 -13.40
N GLN A 212 25.48 -1.59 -12.97
CA GLN A 212 24.11 -1.11 -12.94
C GLN A 212 23.66 -0.72 -14.36
N ILE A 213 24.31 0.27 -14.96
CA ILE A 213 24.09 0.75 -16.33
C ILE A 213 25.40 0.70 -17.11
N PHE A 214 26.44 1.34 -16.62
CA PHE A 214 27.75 1.40 -17.22
C PHE A 214 28.70 0.42 -16.52
N GLY A 215 29.57 -0.24 -17.31
CA GLY A 215 30.61 -1.12 -16.77
C GLY A 215 31.74 -0.34 -16.15
N SER A 216 32.50 -0.99 -15.26
CA SER A 216 33.67 -0.40 -14.55
C SER A 216 34.80 0.03 -15.49
N GLU A 217 34.81 -0.43 -16.74
CA GLU A 217 35.75 0.01 -17.78
C GLU A 217 35.56 1.47 -18.20
N LYS A 218 34.40 2.09 -17.89
CA LYS A 218 34.11 3.50 -18.18
C LYS A 218 34.47 4.46 -17.06
N GLY A 219 34.88 3.93 -15.90
CA GLY A 219 35.27 4.72 -14.74
C GLY A 219 34.84 4.08 -13.43
N ASP A 220 35.61 4.30 -12.39
CA ASP A 220 35.39 3.73 -11.05
C ASP A 220 34.29 4.41 -10.24
N TYR A 221 33.76 5.53 -10.72
CA TYR A 221 32.66 6.28 -10.09
C TYR A 221 31.27 5.81 -10.54
N TYR A 222 31.18 5.00 -11.60
CA TYR A 222 29.88 4.43 -11.99
C TYR A 222 29.41 3.39 -11.00
N ARG A 223 28.09 3.34 -10.82
CA ARG A 223 27.47 2.46 -9.84
C ARG A 223 27.56 1.00 -10.23
N THR A 224 27.95 0.18 -9.26
CA THR A 224 27.80 -1.28 -9.31
C THR A 224 26.43 -1.70 -8.72
N ARG A 225 26.03 -2.94 -8.93
CA ARG A 225 24.83 -3.47 -8.29
C ARG A 225 24.91 -3.44 -6.76
N MET A 226 26.11 -3.57 -6.19
CA MET A 226 26.30 -3.48 -4.76
C MET A 226 26.02 -2.08 -4.23
N THR A 227 26.58 -1.04 -4.86
CA THR A 227 26.34 0.35 -4.45
C THR A 227 24.88 0.74 -4.63
N HIS A 228 24.23 0.31 -5.72
CA HIS A 228 22.79 0.46 -5.90
C HIS A 228 22.00 -0.18 -4.76
N SER A 229 22.28 -1.45 -4.41
CA SER A 229 21.57 -2.12 -3.30
C SER A 229 21.77 -1.41 -1.95
N LEU A 230 22.92 -0.78 -1.71
CA LEU A 230 23.16 0.02 -0.51
C LEU A 230 22.35 1.33 -0.52
N GLU A 231 22.22 2.00 -1.67
CA GLU A 231 21.40 3.21 -1.82
C GLU A 231 19.90 2.89 -1.67
N VAL A 232 19.43 1.80 -2.28
CA VAL A 232 18.06 1.27 -2.07
C VAL A 232 17.81 1.01 -0.59
N ASN A 233 18.74 0.34 0.09
CA ASN A 233 18.64 0.07 1.52
C ASN A 233 18.51 1.35 2.35
N GLN A 234 19.30 2.37 2.04
CA GLN A 234 19.26 3.65 2.74
C GLN A 234 17.90 4.34 2.57
N ILE A 235 17.37 4.40 1.34
CA ILE A 235 16.05 4.98 1.05
C ILE A 235 14.95 4.18 1.74
N ALA A 236 14.97 2.85 1.59
CA ALA A 236 13.98 1.97 2.18
C ALA A 236 13.94 2.09 3.72
N LYS A 237 15.10 2.14 4.37
CA LYS A 237 15.19 2.33 5.82
C LYS A 237 14.68 3.70 6.27
N ALA A 238 14.92 4.76 5.50
CA ALA A 238 14.38 6.08 5.83
C ALA A 238 12.83 6.08 5.79
N ILE A 239 12.25 5.46 4.77
CA ILE A 239 10.79 5.32 4.66
C ILE A 239 10.24 4.40 5.76
N ALA A 240 10.86 3.24 5.98
CA ALA A 240 10.45 2.29 7.00
C ALA A 240 10.53 2.87 8.42
N TYR A 241 11.58 3.67 8.71
CA TYR A 241 11.71 4.38 9.97
C TYR A 241 10.55 5.39 10.19
N ALA A 242 10.24 6.18 9.17
CA ALA A 242 9.14 7.14 9.23
C ALA A 242 7.76 6.48 9.45
N LEU A 243 7.60 5.25 8.93
CA LEU A 243 6.38 4.45 9.05
C LEU A 243 6.39 3.50 10.27
N LYS A 244 7.45 3.54 11.10
CA LYS A 244 7.68 2.63 12.25
C LYS A 244 7.59 1.14 11.85
N LEU A 245 8.14 0.78 10.68
CA LEU A 245 8.22 -0.61 10.21
C LEU A 245 9.49 -1.31 10.72
N ASN A 246 9.57 -2.63 10.52
CA ASN A 246 10.72 -3.43 10.92
C ASN A 246 11.93 -3.12 10.02
N LEU A 247 12.93 -2.44 10.57
CA LEU A 247 14.11 -2.02 9.83
C LEU A 247 15.01 -3.19 9.43
N ASP A 248 15.12 -4.23 10.24
CA ASP A 248 15.95 -5.39 9.94
C ASP A 248 15.37 -6.22 8.78
N LEU A 249 14.04 -6.41 8.75
CA LEU A 249 13.36 -7.03 7.61
C LEU A 249 13.50 -6.19 6.35
N THR A 250 13.27 -4.88 6.45
CA THR A 250 13.44 -3.94 5.33
C THR A 250 14.85 -4.03 4.75
N GLU A 251 15.87 -4.01 5.60
CA GLU A 251 17.28 -4.11 5.21
C GLU A 251 17.61 -5.47 4.58
N ALA A 252 17.11 -6.58 5.15
CA ALA A 252 17.32 -7.92 4.59
C ALA A 252 16.75 -8.06 3.17
N ILE A 253 15.54 -7.51 2.93
CA ILE A 253 14.91 -7.51 1.59
C ILE A 253 15.70 -6.60 0.65
N ALA A 254 16.02 -5.37 1.07
CA ALA A 254 16.71 -4.39 0.24
C ALA A 254 18.10 -4.88 -0.21
N LEU A 255 18.88 -5.51 0.68
CA LEU A 255 20.19 -6.06 0.33
C LEU A 255 20.07 -7.35 -0.50
N GLY A 256 18.95 -8.06 -0.42
CA GLY A 256 18.71 -9.30 -1.12
C GLY A 256 18.06 -9.19 -2.49
N HIS A 257 17.45 -8.05 -2.83
CA HIS A 257 16.56 -7.95 -4.00
C HIS A 257 17.24 -8.27 -5.33
N ASP A 258 18.48 -7.83 -5.52
CA ASP A 258 19.24 -7.89 -6.77
C ASP A 258 20.25 -9.04 -6.87
N LEU A 259 20.30 -9.97 -5.91
CA LEU A 259 21.27 -11.07 -5.86
C LEU A 259 21.33 -11.90 -7.16
N GLY A 260 20.17 -12.13 -7.77
CA GLY A 260 20.00 -12.91 -8.99
C GLY A 260 20.22 -12.14 -10.28
N HIS A 261 20.61 -10.87 -10.24
CA HIS A 261 20.77 -10.08 -11.44
C HIS A 261 21.94 -10.55 -12.30
N THR A 262 21.80 -10.40 -13.61
CA THR A 262 22.83 -10.78 -14.58
C THR A 262 23.99 -9.78 -14.64
N PRO A 263 25.20 -10.18 -15.07
CA PRO A 263 26.35 -9.26 -15.16
C PRO A 263 26.11 -8.03 -16.04
N PHE A 264 25.32 -8.18 -17.11
CA PHE A 264 25.05 -7.12 -18.10
C PHE A 264 23.66 -6.48 -17.91
N GLY A 265 23.21 -6.35 -16.66
CA GLY A 265 21.97 -5.70 -16.31
C GLY A 265 20.74 -6.25 -17.03
N HIS A 266 19.79 -5.40 -17.35
CA HIS A 266 18.54 -5.80 -18.03
C HIS A 266 18.74 -6.37 -19.45
N GLN A 267 19.85 -6.02 -20.13
CA GLN A 267 20.15 -6.62 -21.43
C GLN A 267 20.51 -8.09 -21.29
N GLY A 268 21.36 -8.41 -20.29
CA GLY A 268 21.69 -9.79 -19.96
C GLY A 268 20.46 -10.59 -19.51
N GLU A 269 19.57 -9.97 -18.72
CA GLU A 269 18.30 -10.60 -18.32
C GLU A 269 17.44 -10.94 -19.55
N ARG A 270 17.25 -10.00 -20.47
CA ARG A 270 16.47 -10.21 -21.70
C ARG A 270 17.07 -11.30 -22.57
N THR A 271 18.38 -11.29 -22.77
CA THR A 271 19.06 -12.29 -23.57
C THR A 271 18.93 -13.69 -22.95
N LEU A 272 19.09 -13.84 -21.64
CA LEU A 272 18.85 -15.11 -20.95
C LEU A 272 17.37 -15.55 -21.04
N ASP A 273 16.42 -14.62 -20.87
CA ASP A 273 14.99 -14.90 -21.03
C ASP A 273 14.69 -15.44 -22.44
N GLU A 274 15.28 -14.86 -23.48
CA GLU A 274 15.11 -15.29 -24.87
C GLU A 274 15.76 -16.64 -25.18
N ILE A 275 16.94 -16.91 -24.62
CA ILE A 275 17.62 -18.20 -24.74
C ILE A 275 16.79 -19.30 -24.06
N LEU A 276 16.36 -19.06 -22.82
CA LEU A 276 15.59 -20.02 -22.03
C LEU A 276 14.18 -20.26 -22.57
N CYS A 277 13.61 -19.26 -23.26
CA CYS A 277 12.36 -19.42 -24.02
C CYS A 277 12.54 -20.07 -25.40
N GLY A 278 13.77 -20.43 -25.78
CA GLY A 278 14.07 -21.05 -27.09
C GLY A 278 13.96 -20.08 -28.29
N LYS A 279 14.01 -18.76 -28.06
CA LYS A 279 13.97 -17.75 -29.13
C LYS A 279 15.33 -17.53 -29.78
N ILE A 280 16.41 -17.72 -29.04
CA ILE A 280 17.80 -17.61 -29.50
C ILE A 280 18.44 -18.98 -29.44
N ASP A 281 18.91 -19.46 -30.60
CA ASP A 281 19.73 -20.67 -30.70
C ASP A 281 21.19 -20.31 -30.40
N VAL A 282 21.73 -20.87 -29.32
CA VAL A 282 23.14 -20.68 -28.93
C VAL A 282 24.06 -21.80 -29.48
N GLY A 283 23.57 -22.61 -30.42
CA GLY A 283 24.36 -23.65 -31.13
C GLY A 283 24.77 -24.85 -30.28
N ILE A 284 24.20 -25.03 -29.08
CA ILE A 284 24.50 -26.14 -28.19
C ILE A 284 23.43 -27.23 -28.35
N ASN A 285 23.64 -28.12 -29.36
CA ASN A 285 22.69 -29.19 -29.73
C ASN A 285 22.26 -30.13 -28.59
N ALA A 286 23.06 -30.32 -27.55
CA ALA A 286 22.71 -31.14 -26.39
C ALA A 286 21.82 -30.37 -25.40
N THR A 287 22.05 -29.06 -25.27
CA THR A 287 21.33 -28.18 -24.35
C THR A 287 19.95 -27.85 -24.92
N GLN A 288 19.81 -27.66 -26.22
CA GLN A 288 18.54 -27.36 -26.87
C GLN A 288 17.52 -28.49 -26.66
N LYS A 289 17.91 -29.76 -26.76
CA LYS A 289 17.03 -30.91 -26.43
C LYS A 289 16.68 -30.98 -24.93
N MET A 290 17.56 -30.51 -24.04
CA MET A 290 17.24 -30.35 -22.62
C MET A 290 16.28 -29.15 -22.38
N PHE A 291 16.46 -28.04 -23.10
CA PHE A 291 15.62 -26.89 -23.03
C PHE A 291 14.23 -27.11 -23.67
N GLU A 292 14.16 -27.78 -24.80
CA GLU A 292 12.88 -28.18 -25.45
C GLU A 292 12.04 -29.10 -24.57
N LYS A 293 12.66 -29.93 -23.73
CA LYS A 293 11.99 -30.82 -22.77
C LYS A 293 11.68 -30.17 -21.41
N ARG A 294 12.41 -29.10 -21.08
CA ARG A 294 12.20 -28.28 -19.88
C ARG A 294 12.12 -26.82 -20.33
N CYS A 295 10.98 -26.41 -20.85
CA CYS A 295 10.70 -25.00 -20.99
C CYS A 295 10.73 -24.36 -19.59
N PHE A 296 11.86 -23.76 -19.21
CA PHE A 296 11.99 -23.00 -17.95
C PHE A 296 11.14 -21.73 -17.95
N GLY A 297 10.31 -21.51 -18.99
CA GLY A 297 9.40 -20.38 -19.07
C GLY A 297 10.07 -19.02 -19.18
N GLY A 298 11.41 -18.96 -19.14
CA GLY A 298 12.20 -17.73 -19.24
C GLY A 298 13.03 -17.43 -17.99
N PHE A 299 13.57 -16.21 -17.94
CA PHE A 299 14.44 -15.74 -16.86
C PHE A 299 13.96 -14.39 -16.30
N LYS A 300 14.01 -14.24 -14.99
CA LYS A 300 13.90 -12.97 -14.29
C LYS A 300 14.82 -12.94 -13.06
N HIS A 301 15.44 -11.77 -12.82
CA HIS A 301 16.40 -11.61 -11.72
C HIS A 301 15.78 -11.83 -10.34
N ASN A 302 14.54 -11.36 -10.11
CA ASN A 302 13.85 -11.54 -8.84
C ASN A 302 13.52 -13.01 -8.53
N TYR A 303 13.17 -13.83 -9.54
CA TYR A 303 13.00 -15.28 -9.40
C TYR A 303 14.33 -15.94 -9.06
N GLN A 304 15.40 -15.54 -9.78
CA GLN A 304 16.74 -16.04 -9.53
C GLN A 304 17.28 -15.61 -8.15
N SER A 305 16.95 -14.38 -7.69
CA SER A 305 17.29 -13.92 -6.34
C SER A 305 16.64 -14.79 -5.28
N ALA A 306 15.35 -15.10 -5.43
CA ALA A 306 14.65 -16.01 -4.55
C ALA A 306 15.28 -17.41 -4.54
N LYS A 307 15.62 -17.96 -5.72
CA LYS A 307 16.29 -19.25 -5.85
C LYS A 307 17.67 -19.28 -5.19
N ILE A 308 18.43 -18.20 -5.31
CA ILE A 308 19.73 -18.07 -4.63
C ILE A 308 19.55 -18.15 -3.11
N LEU A 309 18.57 -17.44 -2.56
CA LEU A 309 18.29 -17.43 -1.11
C LEU A 309 17.82 -18.78 -0.58
N THR A 310 17.08 -19.54 -1.39
CA THR A 310 16.39 -20.77 -0.94
C THR A 310 17.12 -22.06 -1.32
N GLU A 311 17.95 -22.04 -2.37
CA GLU A 311 18.54 -23.28 -2.91
C GLU A 311 20.04 -23.19 -3.25
N ILE A 312 20.47 -22.13 -3.96
CA ILE A 312 21.77 -22.11 -4.64
C ILE A 312 22.94 -21.82 -3.69
N GLU A 313 22.74 -20.97 -2.69
CA GLU A 313 23.82 -20.66 -1.72
C GLU A 313 24.05 -21.84 -0.79
N GLU A 314 25.18 -22.53 -0.99
CA GLU A 314 25.59 -23.68 -0.19
C GLU A 314 26.47 -23.20 0.98
N LYS A 315 25.89 -22.54 1.96
CA LYS A 315 26.62 -22.07 3.16
C LYS A 315 26.48 -23.00 4.34
N TYR A 316 25.35 -23.67 4.44
CA TYR A 316 24.98 -24.54 5.55
C TYR A 316 24.85 -25.98 5.03
N LYS A 317 25.26 -26.96 5.86
CA LYS A 317 25.17 -28.38 5.49
C LYS A 317 23.79 -28.97 5.76
N GLU A 318 23.07 -28.36 6.68
CA GLU A 318 21.83 -28.86 7.24
C GLU A 318 20.62 -28.60 6.34
N TYR A 319 20.73 -27.59 5.47
CA TYR A 319 19.64 -27.19 4.56
C TYR A 319 20.16 -26.47 3.32
N PRO A 320 19.42 -26.51 2.20
CA PRO A 320 19.75 -25.75 1.01
C PRO A 320 19.54 -24.24 1.23
N GLY A 321 20.25 -23.44 0.48
CA GLY A 321 20.15 -21.98 0.52
C GLY A 321 20.63 -21.37 1.84
N LEU A 322 20.06 -20.22 2.17
CA LEU A 322 20.41 -19.47 3.37
C LEU A 322 19.41 -19.66 4.52
N ASN A 323 18.30 -20.36 4.32
CA ASN A 323 17.21 -20.50 5.29
C ASN A 323 16.76 -19.14 5.86
N VAL A 324 16.60 -18.13 5.01
CA VAL A 324 15.99 -16.87 5.39
C VAL A 324 14.48 -17.03 5.52
N SER A 325 13.83 -16.13 6.22
CA SER A 325 12.38 -16.17 6.44
C SER A 325 11.60 -16.05 5.12
N VAL A 326 10.40 -16.62 5.12
CA VAL A 326 9.47 -16.52 3.99
C VAL A 326 9.18 -15.05 3.62
N GLN A 327 9.13 -14.17 4.63
CA GLN A 327 8.92 -12.74 4.43
C GLN A 327 10.03 -12.09 3.61
N VAL A 328 11.29 -12.45 3.85
CA VAL A 328 12.43 -11.98 3.04
C VAL A 328 12.33 -12.52 1.62
N VAL A 329 12.05 -13.81 1.45
CA VAL A 329 11.92 -14.44 0.13
C VAL A 329 10.79 -13.80 -0.66
N GLU A 330 9.63 -13.57 -0.03
CA GLU A 330 8.49 -12.92 -0.67
C GLU A 330 8.81 -11.48 -1.08
N GLY A 331 9.43 -10.69 -0.17
CA GLY A 331 9.84 -9.32 -0.46
C GLY A 331 10.79 -9.25 -1.64
N VAL A 332 11.81 -10.11 -1.66
CA VAL A 332 12.77 -10.22 -2.77
C VAL A 332 12.10 -10.68 -4.07
N LEU A 333 11.20 -11.66 -4.01
CA LEU A 333 10.48 -12.13 -5.19
C LEU A 333 9.57 -11.06 -5.80
N LYS A 334 8.88 -10.28 -4.95
CA LYS A 334 7.82 -9.34 -5.35
C LYS A 334 8.26 -7.89 -5.42
N HIS A 335 9.55 -7.55 -5.25
CA HIS A 335 10.02 -6.17 -5.40
C HIS A 335 9.78 -5.64 -6.82
N THR A 336 9.72 -6.53 -7.81
CA THR A 336 9.32 -6.21 -9.19
C THR A 336 8.21 -7.14 -9.67
N LYS A 337 7.58 -6.78 -10.81
CA LYS A 337 6.41 -7.48 -11.34
C LYS A 337 6.70 -8.95 -11.63
N LEU A 338 5.88 -9.83 -11.12
CA LEU A 338 5.85 -11.24 -11.51
C LEU A 338 5.28 -11.38 -12.92
N LYS A 339 5.59 -12.52 -13.56
CA LYS A 339 5.02 -12.92 -14.87
C LYS A 339 4.25 -14.23 -14.70
N PRO A 340 3.10 -14.24 -14.00
CA PRO A 340 2.32 -15.45 -13.78
C PRO A 340 1.88 -16.04 -15.13
N GLY A 341 1.93 -17.36 -15.24
CA GLY A 341 1.59 -18.10 -16.47
C GLY A 341 2.63 -18.05 -17.58
N LYS A 342 3.72 -17.26 -17.44
CA LYS A 342 4.86 -17.26 -18.38
C LYS A 342 6.07 -17.99 -17.80
N ILE A 343 6.38 -17.76 -16.53
CA ILE A 343 7.49 -18.40 -15.81
C ILE A 343 6.88 -19.22 -14.69
N ASP A 344 7.22 -20.52 -14.64
CA ASP A 344 6.76 -21.39 -13.57
C ASP A 344 7.61 -21.12 -12.30
N LEU A 345 6.97 -20.73 -11.23
CA LEU A 345 7.64 -20.48 -9.97
C LEU A 345 8.21 -21.76 -9.32
N SER A 346 7.67 -22.92 -9.65
CA SER A 346 8.17 -24.20 -9.14
C SER A 346 9.59 -24.54 -9.64
N ASP A 347 10.06 -23.89 -10.70
CA ASP A 347 11.44 -23.99 -11.18
C ASP A 347 12.44 -23.17 -10.31
N PHE A 348 11.92 -22.28 -9.49
CA PHE A 348 12.72 -21.32 -8.69
C PHE A 348 12.52 -21.47 -7.18
N LEU A 349 11.40 -21.99 -6.75
CA LEU A 349 11.05 -22.13 -5.33
C LEU A 349 10.49 -23.53 -5.06
N SER A 350 10.90 -24.12 -3.95
CA SER A 350 10.32 -25.39 -3.49
C SER A 350 8.84 -25.22 -3.09
N LYS A 351 8.10 -26.32 -3.08
CA LYS A 351 6.69 -26.34 -2.72
C LYS A 351 6.43 -25.75 -1.34
N GLU A 352 7.32 -25.98 -0.39
CA GLU A 352 7.20 -25.49 0.98
C GLU A 352 7.20 -23.96 1.05
N TYR A 353 7.98 -23.28 0.17
CA TYR A 353 7.94 -21.82 0.03
C TYR A 353 6.69 -21.36 -0.70
N LEU A 354 6.32 -22.04 -1.80
CA LEU A 354 5.14 -21.68 -2.60
C LEU A 354 3.84 -21.76 -1.79
N ASP A 355 3.71 -22.76 -0.92
CA ASP A 355 2.53 -22.94 -0.05
C ASP A 355 2.40 -21.82 1.01
N LYS A 356 3.47 -21.08 1.29
CA LYS A 356 3.50 -20.00 2.30
C LYS A 356 3.48 -18.60 1.71
N ILE A 357 3.94 -18.44 0.47
CA ILE A 357 3.93 -17.15 -0.24
C ILE A 357 2.58 -16.98 -0.93
N CYS A 358 1.88 -15.89 -0.62
CA CYS A 358 0.60 -15.59 -1.25
C CYS A 358 0.81 -15.19 -2.72
N ILE A 359 0.53 -16.10 -3.66
CA ILE A 359 0.59 -15.84 -5.10
C ILE A 359 -0.84 -15.86 -5.65
N SER A 360 -1.27 -14.73 -6.20
CA SER A 360 -2.57 -14.62 -6.86
C SER A 360 -2.43 -14.65 -8.38
N ASN A 361 -3.53 -14.90 -9.08
CA ASN A 361 -3.57 -14.83 -10.55
C ASN A 361 -3.72 -13.39 -11.07
N GLU A 362 -3.67 -12.39 -10.20
CA GLU A 362 -3.76 -11.00 -10.58
C GLU A 362 -2.49 -10.51 -11.28
N LYS A 363 -2.64 -9.52 -12.15
CA LYS A 363 -1.52 -8.93 -12.91
C LYS A 363 -0.50 -8.20 -12.03
N VAL A 364 -0.94 -7.69 -10.88
CA VAL A 364 -0.09 -6.98 -9.93
C VAL A 364 0.00 -7.81 -8.66
N GLN A 365 1.19 -8.27 -8.36
CA GLN A 365 1.50 -9.01 -7.14
C GLN A 365 2.18 -8.05 -6.17
N VAL A 366 1.52 -7.72 -5.09
CA VAL A 366 2.08 -6.87 -4.03
C VAL A 366 2.61 -7.76 -2.93
N CYS A 367 3.73 -7.39 -2.32
CA CYS A 367 4.25 -8.09 -1.15
C CYS A 367 3.24 -8.00 0.01
N SER A 368 3.08 -9.06 0.77
CA SER A 368 2.16 -9.09 1.91
C SER A 368 2.62 -8.19 3.06
N SER A 369 3.94 -8.00 3.24
CA SER A 369 4.50 -7.08 4.23
C SER A 369 4.68 -5.68 3.65
N LEU A 370 4.45 -4.64 4.47
CA LEU A 370 4.72 -3.25 4.09
C LEU A 370 6.22 -3.01 3.89
N GLU A 371 7.08 -3.69 4.62
CA GLU A 371 8.53 -3.62 4.45
C GLU A 371 8.94 -4.00 3.03
N GLY A 372 8.37 -5.08 2.48
CA GLY A 372 8.61 -5.48 1.09
C GLY A 372 8.06 -4.48 0.07
N GLN A 373 6.92 -3.87 0.34
CA GLN A 373 6.35 -2.81 -0.51
C GLN A 373 7.22 -1.55 -0.49
N VAL A 374 7.73 -1.16 0.67
CA VAL A 374 8.66 -0.03 0.82
C VAL A 374 9.94 -0.27 0.02
N VAL A 375 10.50 -1.48 0.05
CA VAL A 375 11.70 -1.80 -0.75
C VAL A 375 11.42 -1.69 -2.24
N ALA A 376 10.27 -2.17 -2.72
CA ALA A 376 9.90 -2.04 -4.14
C ALA A 376 9.81 -0.57 -4.59
N ILE A 377 9.26 0.31 -3.75
CA ILE A 377 9.21 1.76 -4.02
C ILE A 377 10.60 2.38 -3.94
N ALA A 378 11.41 2.00 -2.96
CA ALA A 378 12.76 2.52 -2.78
C ALA A 378 13.68 2.17 -3.94
N ASP A 379 13.57 0.95 -4.49
CA ASP A 379 14.29 0.53 -5.69
C ASP A 379 13.91 1.39 -6.91
N GLU A 380 12.62 1.65 -7.12
CA GLU A 380 12.15 2.51 -8.20
C GLU A 380 12.66 3.97 -8.04
N ILE A 381 12.67 4.50 -6.82
CA ILE A 381 13.20 5.85 -6.53
C ILE A 381 14.70 5.90 -6.81
N ALA A 382 15.48 4.94 -6.30
CA ALA A 382 16.92 4.86 -6.51
C ALA A 382 17.25 4.74 -7.99
N GLN A 383 16.59 3.82 -8.71
CA GLN A 383 16.83 3.61 -10.14
C GLN A 383 16.58 4.88 -10.95
N ARG A 384 15.49 5.60 -10.71
CA ARG A 384 15.18 6.85 -11.41
C ARG A 384 16.20 7.95 -11.13
N GLY A 385 16.66 8.07 -9.89
CA GLY A 385 17.72 8.99 -9.52
C GLY A 385 19.04 8.67 -10.23
N HIS A 386 19.39 7.38 -10.27
CA HIS A 386 20.59 6.89 -10.95
C HIS A 386 20.56 7.13 -12.47
N ASP A 387 19.41 6.88 -13.10
CA ASP A 387 19.25 7.10 -14.54
C ASP A 387 19.51 8.57 -14.93
N VAL A 388 19.06 9.52 -14.09
CA VAL A 388 19.30 10.95 -14.30
C VAL A 388 20.77 11.31 -14.06
N ASP A 389 21.34 10.87 -12.95
CA ASP A 389 22.73 11.16 -12.57
C ASP A 389 23.72 10.60 -13.61
N ASP A 390 23.52 9.34 -14.01
CA ASP A 390 24.34 8.68 -15.01
C ASP A 390 24.20 9.32 -16.41
N ALA A 391 22.98 9.76 -16.78
CA ALA A 391 22.76 10.46 -18.04
C ALA A 391 23.46 11.82 -18.09
N LEU A 392 23.46 12.56 -16.99
CA LEU A 392 24.18 13.83 -16.87
C LEU A 392 25.70 13.63 -16.86
N THR A 393 26.18 12.69 -16.06
CA THR A 393 27.62 12.42 -15.88
C THR A 393 28.24 11.85 -17.14
N SER A 394 27.53 10.98 -17.88
CA SER A 394 28.01 10.43 -19.15
C SER A 394 27.92 11.40 -20.33
N GLY A 395 27.29 12.56 -20.17
CA GLY A 395 27.05 13.53 -21.23
C GLY A 395 25.99 13.11 -22.26
N VAL A 396 25.21 12.06 -21.98
CA VAL A 396 24.06 11.65 -22.82
C VAL A 396 22.94 12.68 -22.75
N MET A 397 22.86 13.43 -21.65
CA MET A 397 21.91 14.52 -21.45
C MET A 397 22.59 15.69 -20.75
N THR A 398 22.30 16.91 -21.19
CA THR A 398 22.75 18.13 -20.53
C THR A 398 21.78 18.54 -19.41
N ILE A 399 22.29 19.35 -18.45
CA ILE A 399 21.43 19.89 -17.38
C ILE A 399 20.31 20.77 -17.94
N ASP A 400 20.53 21.49 -19.06
CA ASP A 400 19.53 22.33 -19.67
C ASP A 400 18.44 21.52 -20.37
N GLU A 401 18.80 20.43 -21.06
CA GLU A 401 17.84 19.48 -21.61
C GLU A 401 17.01 18.82 -20.52
N PHE A 402 17.61 18.46 -19.37
CA PHE A 402 16.90 17.94 -18.23
C PHE A 402 15.91 18.96 -17.66
N LYS A 403 16.36 20.23 -17.45
CA LYS A 403 15.49 21.32 -17.00
C LYS A 403 14.34 21.59 -17.97
N ASP A 404 14.58 21.55 -19.27
CA ASP A 404 13.53 21.75 -20.27
C ASP A 404 12.47 20.64 -20.24
N ARG A 405 12.87 19.40 -19.99
CA ARG A 405 11.93 18.28 -19.80
C ARG A 405 11.12 18.39 -18.52
N LEU A 406 11.66 18.99 -17.45
CA LEU A 406 10.92 19.24 -16.20
C LEU A 406 9.91 20.38 -16.30
N LYS A 407 10.00 21.27 -17.32
CA LYS A 407 9.05 22.37 -17.54
C LYS A 407 7.64 21.91 -18.00
N ILE A 408 7.44 20.61 -18.21
CA ILE A 408 6.11 20.03 -18.45
C ILE A 408 5.22 20.33 -17.23
N ASP A 409 4.00 20.83 -17.46
CA ASP A 409 3.09 21.37 -16.42
C ASP A 409 2.92 20.52 -15.16
N LYS A 410 3.01 19.19 -15.28
CA LYS A 410 2.94 18.26 -14.13
C LYS A 410 4.18 18.27 -13.21
N CYS A 411 5.31 18.80 -13.67
CA CYS A 411 6.56 18.84 -12.93
C CYS A 411 6.93 20.26 -12.47
N ARG A 412 6.12 21.27 -12.76
CA ARG A 412 6.41 22.68 -12.48
C ARG A 412 6.65 22.94 -10.99
N GLU A 413 5.78 22.42 -10.10
CA GLU A 413 5.96 22.56 -8.65
C GLU A 413 7.26 21.92 -8.14
N LEU A 414 7.62 20.73 -8.68
CA LEU A 414 8.87 20.07 -8.36
C LEU A 414 10.07 20.87 -8.84
N PHE A 415 9.98 21.41 -10.05
CA PHE A 415 11.01 22.26 -10.64
C PHE A 415 11.24 23.54 -9.82
N ASP A 416 10.16 24.21 -9.37
CA ASP A 416 10.25 25.41 -8.55
C ASP A 416 10.86 25.14 -7.18
N ARG A 417 10.55 23.99 -6.57
CA ARG A 417 11.17 23.53 -5.33
C ARG A 417 12.67 23.25 -5.50
N ILE A 418 13.04 22.50 -6.53
CA ILE A 418 14.46 22.19 -6.83
C ILE A 418 15.26 23.48 -7.07
N ASN A 419 14.73 24.41 -7.86
CA ASN A 419 15.40 25.69 -8.09
C ASN A 419 15.57 26.52 -6.81
N LYS A 420 14.59 26.49 -5.91
CA LYS A 420 14.69 27.18 -4.62
C LYS A 420 15.81 26.57 -3.76
N GLU A 421 15.84 25.23 -3.65
CA GLU A 421 16.87 24.55 -2.86
C GLU A 421 18.28 24.71 -3.44
N ILE A 422 18.43 24.72 -4.77
CA ILE A 422 19.75 24.95 -5.42
C ILE A 422 20.24 26.39 -5.22
N ASN A 423 19.34 27.38 -5.17
CA ASN A 423 19.71 28.78 -4.96
C ASN A 423 19.96 29.13 -3.48
N ASP A 424 19.56 28.26 -2.55
CA ASP A 424 19.78 28.41 -1.10
C ASP A 424 21.12 27.75 -0.65
N ILE A 425 21.87 27.09 -1.55
CA ILE A 425 23.22 26.54 -1.36
C ILE A 425 24.26 27.49 -1.93
#